data_761793b0d753687e67fd4e54d794b961
#
_entry.id   761793b0d753687e67fd4e54d794b961
#
_cell.length_a   1.000
_cell.length_b   1.000
_cell.length_c   1.000
_cell.angle_alpha   90.00
_cell.angle_beta   90.00
_cell.angle_gamma   90.00
#
_symmetry.space_group_name_H-M   'P 1'
#
loop_
_entity.id
_entity.type
_entity.pdbx_description
1 polymer ?
#
loop_
_entity_poly.entity_id
_entity_poly.type
_entity_poly.pdbx_seq_one_letter_code
_entity_poly.pdbx_strand_id
1 'polypeptide(L)'
;MTFSYSVVIRTLGNTGEKYRTMLHSISQQTIPPEEIIVAIPEGYPLDHTLGNERIVRCEKGMVTQRAVGIATAKSEYLLVLDDDLDFPADFAEQLYKASQEKDLDCVLAFGTYQPKGAEEINTSALPAALPIRQKLLNKMKHLRGAFTGQAFYSHRNADFFDVITRTAGHRTYLECEDKPVQTGAFACLFIKAEAANSVHFEEERWLEEGKLSSYAAYDDAVFYYKLYLHGGRIAYTHNTAFTHLDAAAGRPADDNLSAKKIRLYTIARNRTIFWYRHILPNRPEIATWIAGLYGLGNYALYSIIINLAPNNWPSIHALLMGYWDAISYIKNTK
;
A
#
# COMPACT_ATOMS: atom_id res chain seq x y z
N MET A 1 -26.90 5.55 16.16
CA MET A 1 -25.92 6.52 15.65
C MET A 1 -26.12 6.64 14.16
N THR A 2 -26.29 7.83 13.65
CA THR A 2 -26.36 8.08 12.21
C THR A 2 -25.11 8.85 11.82
N PHE A 3 -24.31 8.30 10.94
CA PHE A 3 -23.20 8.99 10.27
C PHE A 3 -23.35 8.77 8.76
N SER A 4 -22.78 9.67 7.98
CA SER A 4 -22.84 9.57 6.53
C SER A 4 -21.48 9.19 5.95
N TYR A 5 -21.48 8.28 4.99
CA TYR A 5 -20.25 7.90 4.31
C TYR A 5 -20.47 7.56 2.84
N SER A 6 -19.45 7.85 2.03
CA SER A 6 -19.36 7.43 0.64
C SER A 6 -18.45 6.21 0.54
N VAL A 7 -18.82 5.23 -0.27
CA VAL A 7 -17.91 4.17 -0.69
C VAL A 7 -17.17 4.61 -1.94
N VAL A 8 -15.85 4.51 -1.94
CA VAL A 8 -14.97 4.83 -3.09
C VAL A 8 -14.25 3.56 -3.52
N ILE A 9 -14.52 3.09 -4.72
CA ILE A 9 -13.96 1.86 -5.27
C ILE A 9 -13.03 2.19 -6.43
N ARG A 10 -11.82 1.66 -6.39
CA ARG A 10 -10.89 1.66 -7.51
C ARG A 10 -10.93 0.29 -8.18
N THR A 11 -11.23 0.23 -9.47
CA THR A 11 -11.27 -1.03 -10.21
C THR A 11 -10.78 -0.88 -11.65
N LEU A 12 -10.36 -1.99 -12.26
CA LEU A 12 -10.18 -2.14 -13.70
C LEU A 12 -11.38 -2.88 -14.35
N GLY A 13 -12.40 -3.22 -13.57
CA GLY A 13 -13.62 -3.88 -14.01
C GLY A 13 -13.45 -5.36 -14.41
N ASN A 14 -12.31 -5.98 -14.14
CA ASN A 14 -11.98 -7.33 -14.58
C ASN A 14 -11.76 -8.33 -13.43
N THR A 15 -12.23 -8.03 -12.23
CA THR A 15 -12.05 -8.88 -11.04
C THR A 15 -13.15 -9.95 -10.91
N GLY A 16 -14.21 -9.87 -11.72
CA GLY A 16 -15.27 -10.90 -11.83
C GLY A 16 -16.01 -11.15 -10.53
N GLU A 17 -16.12 -12.41 -10.08
CA GLU A 17 -16.87 -12.81 -8.89
C GLU A 17 -16.36 -12.15 -7.60
N LYS A 18 -15.09 -11.77 -7.53
CA LYS A 18 -14.55 -11.08 -6.35
C LYS A 18 -15.14 -9.68 -6.22
N TYR A 19 -15.26 -8.95 -7.33
CA TYR A 19 -15.94 -7.67 -7.36
C TYR A 19 -17.41 -7.81 -6.97
N ARG A 20 -18.10 -8.87 -7.46
CA ARG A 20 -19.48 -9.17 -7.06
C ARG A 20 -19.59 -9.44 -5.55
N THR A 21 -18.67 -10.20 -4.96
CA THR A 21 -18.62 -10.47 -3.52
C THR A 21 -18.49 -9.17 -2.73
N MET A 22 -17.58 -8.29 -3.16
CA MET A 22 -17.40 -6.98 -2.51
C MET A 22 -18.67 -6.12 -2.63
N LEU A 23 -19.30 -6.05 -3.80
CA LEU A 23 -20.57 -5.33 -3.97
C LEU A 23 -21.67 -5.91 -3.07
N HIS A 24 -21.70 -7.24 -2.90
CA HIS A 24 -22.61 -7.87 -1.96
C HIS A 24 -22.33 -7.42 -0.52
N SER A 25 -21.07 -7.43 -0.06
CA SER A 25 -20.70 -6.93 1.27
C SER A 25 -21.12 -5.47 1.49
N ILE A 26 -21.01 -4.61 0.46
CA ILE A 26 -21.49 -3.22 0.52
C ILE A 26 -23.02 -3.17 0.67
N SER A 27 -23.75 -4.00 -0.09
CA SER A 27 -25.22 -4.01 -0.07
C SER A 27 -25.81 -4.53 1.25
N GLN A 28 -25.03 -5.29 2.03
CA GLN A 28 -25.45 -5.88 3.31
C GLN A 28 -25.09 -4.99 4.51
N GLN A 29 -24.51 -3.81 4.31
CA GLN A 29 -24.11 -2.97 5.45
C GLN A 29 -25.32 -2.55 6.30
N THR A 30 -25.19 -2.65 7.63
CA THR A 30 -26.21 -2.23 8.62
C THR A 30 -26.53 -0.75 8.50
N ILE A 31 -25.55 0.06 8.14
CA ILE A 31 -25.72 1.47 7.77
C ILE A 31 -25.33 1.56 6.29
N PRO A 32 -26.30 1.75 5.38
CA PRO A 32 -26.01 1.83 3.95
C PRO A 32 -25.22 3.11 3.63
N PRO A 33 -24.29 3.06 2.64
CA PRO A 33 -23.60 4.26 2.17
C PRO A 33 -24.59 5.23 1.50
N GLU A 34 -24.34 6.55 1.61
CA GLU A 34 -25.11 7.56 0.88
C GLU A 34 -24.86 7.52 -0.62
N GLU A 35 -23.66 7.18 -1.01
CA GLU A 35 -23.27 7.01 -2.42
C GLU A 35 -22.15 5.96 -2.56
N ILE A 36 -22.11 5.34 -3.73
CA ILE A 36 -21.05 4.41 -4.15
C ILE A 36 -20.40 4.99 -5.40
N ILE A 37 -19.13 5.30 -5.33
CA ILE A 37 -18.35 5.90 -6.41
C ILE A 37 -17.40 4.83 -6.94
N VAL A 38 -17.46 4.55 -8.23
CA VAL A 38 -16.57 3.60 -8.90
C VAL A 38 -15.65 4.36 -9.86
N ALA A 39 -14.39 4.49 -9.49
CA ALA A 39 -13.35 5.08 -10.32
C ALA A 39 -12.74 4.01 -11.22
N ILE A 40 -13.02 4.08 -12.51
CA ILE A 40 -12.62 3.10 -13.52
C ILE A 40 -12.04 3.81 -14.75
N PRO A 41 -10.98 3.27 -15.40
CA PRO A 41 -10.38 3.93 -16.55
C PRO A 41 -11.31 3.98 -17.76
N GLU A 42 -11.08 4.96 -18.62
CA GLU A 42 -11.77 5.07 -19.91
C GLU A 42 -11.59 3.79 -20.74
N GLY A 43 -12.67 3.33 -21.37
CA GLY A 43 -12.68 2.14 -22.23
C GLY A 43 -12.65 0.78 -21.49
N TYR A 44 -12.60 0.76 -20.17
CA TYR A 44 -12.67 -0.48 -19.40
C TYR A 44 -14.12 -0.85 -19.09
N PRO A 45 -14.53 -2.13 -19.30
CA PRO A 45 -15.87 -2.58 -18.95
C PRO A 45 -16.04 -2.65 -17.43
N LEU A 46 -17.28 -2.56 -16.97
CA LEU A 46 -17.66 -2.87 -15.60
C LEU A 46 -18.65 -4.04 -15.66
N ASP A 47 -18.18 -5.25 -15.28
CA ASP A 47 -18.94 -6.48 -15.48
C ASP A 47 -20.12 -6.64 -14.52
N HIS A 48 -20.06 -6.00 -13.34
CA HIS A 48 -21.09 -6.09 -12.29
C HIS A 48 -21.39 -4.71 -11.73
N THR A 49 -22.64 -4.52 -11.29
CA THR A 49 -23.16 -3.28 -10.68
C THR A 49 -24.34 -3.58 -9.78
N LEU A 50 -24.53 -2.77 -8.74
CA LEU A 50 -25.77 -2.73 -7.92
C LEU A 50 -26.85 -1.88 -8.60
N GLY A 51 -26.47 -1.06 -9.59
CA GLY A 51 -27.38 -0.20 -10.35
C GLY A 51 -27.58 1.21 -9.78
N ASN A 52 -26.91 1.53 -8.68
CA ASN A 52 -26.97 2.85 -8.03
C ASN A 52 -25.57 3.49 -7.87
N GLU A 53 -24.55 2.91 -8.47
CA GLU A 53 -23.20 3.45 -8.43
C GLU A 53 -23.04 4.67 -9.35
N ARG A 54 -22.31 5.65 -8.87
CA ARG A 54 -21.79 6.73 -9.68
C ARG A 54 -20.48 6.32 -10.33
N ILE A 55 -20.52 6.00 -11.62
CA ILE A 55 -19.34 5.61 -12.40
C ILE A 55 -18.58 6.88 -12.78
N VAL A 56 -17.31 6.95 -12.38
CA VAL A 56 -16.39 8.05 -12.72
C VAL A 56 -15.30 7.52 -13.62
N ARG A 57 -15.30 8.00 -14.86
CA ARG A 57 -14.30 7.65 -15.87
C ARG A 57 -13.09 8.58 -15.73
N CYS A 58 -11.88 8.00 -15.74
CA CYS A 58 -10.63 8.74 -15.59
C CYS A 58 -9.49 8.07 -16.36
N GLU A 59 -8.31 8.64 -16.30
CA GLU A 59 -7.09 7.99 -16.79
C GLU A 59 -6.76 6.76 -15.97
N LYS A 60 -6.12 5.78 -16.59
CA LYS A 60 -5.67 4.57 -15.90
C LYS A 60 -4.50 4.89 -14.97
N GLY A 61 -4.65 4.59 -13.69
CA GLY A 61 -3.61 4.73 -12.69
C GLY A 61 -4.13 4.50 -11.28
N MET A 62 -3.36 3.87 -10.43
CA MET A 62 -3.76 3.57 -9.05
C MET A 62 -3.96 4.85 -8.23
N VAL A 63 -3.04 5.81 -8.38
CA VAL A 63 -3.12 7.13 -7.73
C VAL A 63 -4.24 7.95 -8.34
N THR A 64 -4.27 8.03 -9.68
CA THR A 64 -5.29 8.80 -10.42
C THR A 64 -6.70 8.37 -10.09
N GLN A 65 -6.97 7.05 -10.12
CA GLN A 65 -8.32 6.52 -9.83
C GLN A 65 -8.74 6.79 -8.38
N ARG A 66 -7.83 6.60 -7.40
CA ARG A 66 -8.13 6.89 -5.98
C ARG A 66 -8.35 8.38 -5.74
N ALA A 67 -7.48 9.23 -6.29
CA ALA A 67 -7.59 10.69 -6.13
C ALA A 67 -8.92 11.22 -6.71
N VAL A 68 -9.28 10.77 -7.92
CA VAL A 68 -10.56 11.15 -8.55
C VAL A 68 -11.76 10.66 -7.75
N GLY A 69 -11.71 9.41 -7.26
CA GLY A 69 -12.77 8.85 -6.41
C GLY A 69 -12.96 9.63 -5.11
N ILE A 70 -11.88 9.92 -4.40
CA ILE A 70 -11.87 10.71 -3.16
C ILE A 70 -12.43 12.12 -3.41
N ALA A 71 -11.93 12.81 -4.43
CA ALA A 71 -12.38 14.17 -4.76
C ALA A 71 -13.85 14.24 -5.23
N THR A 72 -14.43 13.13 -5.69
CA THR A 72 -15.82 13.06 -6.16
C THR A 72 -16.81 12.86 -5.02
N ALA A 73 -16.37 12.27 -3.92
CA ALA A 73 -17.20 11.92 -2.77
C ALA A 73 -17.69 13.15 -2.01
N LYS A 74 -18.92 13.06 -1.45
CA LYS A 74 -19.62 14.19 -0.82
C LYS A 74 -19.91 13.99 0.67
N SER A 75 -19.85 12.74 1.16
CA SER A 75 -20.15 12.44 2.55
C SER A 75 -19.00 12.86 3.47
N GLU A 76 -19.28 12.97 4.77
CA GLU A 76 -18.32 13.33 5.81
C GLU A 76 -17.20 12.29 5.95
N TYR A 77 -17.52 11.01 5.77
CA TYR A 77 -16.57 9.90 5.83
C TYR A 77 -16.49 9.17 4.48
N LEU A 78 -15.33 8.61 4.20
CA LEU A 78 -15.07 7.79 3.03
C LEU A 78 -14.64 6.39 3.45
N LEU A 79 -15.25 5.37 2.87
CA LEU A 79 -14.77 4.00 2.89
C LEU A 79 -14.12 3.72 1.53
N VAL A 80 -12.78 3.79 1.48
CA VAL A 80 -12.01 3.59 0.25
C VAL A 80 -11.57 2.15 0.16
N LEU A 81 -11.90 1.48 -0.96
CA LEU A 81 -11.76 0.04 -1.15
C LEU A 81 -11.01 -0.30 -2.44
N ASP A 82 -10.22 -1.37 -2.41
CA ASP A 82 -9.86 -2.13 -3.60
C ASP A 82 -11.04 -3.04 -4.00
N ASP A 83 -11.01 -3.63 -5.19
CA ASP A 83 -12.16 -4.29 -5.83
C ASP A 83 -12.25 -5.82 -5.57
N ASP A 84 -11.58 -6.32 -4.53
CA ASP A 84 -11.48 -7.75 -4.21
C ASP A 84 -11.52 -8.04 -2.71
N LEU A 85 -12.41 -7.37 -2.01
CA LEU A 85 -12.57 -7.49 -0.57
C LEU A 85 -13.91 -8.14 -0.20
N ASP A 86 -13.91 -8.82 0.95
CA ASP A 86 -15.11 -9.32 1.62
C ASP A 86 -15.07 -8.88 3.08
N PHE A 87 -16.19 -8.37 3.60
CA PHE A 87 -16.27 -7.81 4.95
C PHE A 87 -17.67 -7.95 5.56
N PRO A 88 -17.78 -7.97 6.91
CA PRO A 88 -19.06 -8.17 7.59
C PRO A 88 -20.04 -7.03 7.43
N ALA A 89 -21.31 -7.30 7.70
CA ALA A 89 -22.42 -6.36 7.52
C ALA A 89 -22.33 -5.10 8.41
N ASP A 90 -21.67 -5.17 9.54
CA ASP A 90 -21.47 -4.04 10.46
C ASP A 90 -20.11 -3.33 10.28
N PHE A 91 -19.41 -3.61 9.17
CA PHE A 91 -18.03 -3.18 8.95
C PHE A 91 -17.86 -1.66 9.05
N ALA A 92 -18.64 -0.89 8.28
CA ALA A 92 -18.56 0.57 8.32
C ALA A 92 -18.94 1.15 9.69
N GLU A 93 -19.91 0.56 10.38
CA GLU A 93 -20.31 0.94 11.74
C GLU A 93 -19.17 0.74 12.76
N GLN A 94 -18.46 -0.40 12.69
CA GLN A 94 -17.34 -0.69 13.59
C GLN A 94 -16.15 0.24 13.33
N LEU A 95 -15.87 0.57 12.07
CA LEU A 95 -14.83 1.54 11.72
C LEU A 95 -15.17 2.94 12.22
N TYR A 96 -16.43 3.36 12.06
CA TYR A 96 -16.89 4.63 12.60
C TYR A 96 -16.79 4.69 14.13
N LYS A 97 -17.22 3.67 14.85
CA LYS A 97 -17.08 3.58 16.31
C LYS A 97 -15.60 3.73 16.73
N ALA A 98 -14.70 3.00 16.07
CA ALA A 98 -13.27 3.10 16.34
C ALA A 98 -12.72 4.51 16.09
N SER A 99 -13.20 5.20 15.05
CA SER A 99 -12.79 6.59 14.77
C SER A 99 -13.21 7.55 15.88
N GLN A 100 -14.42 7.37 16.43
CA GLN A 100 -14.92 8.22 17.51
C GLN A 100 -14.24 7.91 18.86
N GLU A 101 -14.11 6.63 19.21
CA GLU A 101 -13.52 6.21 20.50
C GLU A 101 -12.06 6.64 20.66
N LYS A 102 -11.31 6.63 19.59
CA LYS A 102 -9.87 6.97 19.59
C LYS A 102 -9.60 8.37 19.01
N ASP A 103 -10.63 9.09 18.61
CA ASP A 103 -10.54 10.40 17.94
C ASP A 103 -9.60 10.36 16.73
N LEU A 104 -9.84 9.43 15.80
CA LEU A 104 -9.02 9.18 14.62
C LEU A 104 -9.59 9.88 13.39
N ASP A 105 -8.67 10.33 12.52
CA ASP A 105 -9.03 10.85 11.20
C ASP A 105 -9.07 9.75 10.15
N CYS A 106 -8.29 8.67 10.34
CA CYS A 106 -8.27 7.50 9.49
C CYS A 106 -8.18 6.22 10.32
N VAL A 107 -9.07 5.27 10.05
CA VAL A 107 -9.10 3.95 10.66
C VAL A 107 -8.78 2.89 9.62
N LEU A 108 -7.87 2.00 9.97
CA LEU A 108 -7.49 0.84 9.17
C LEU A 108 -8.04 -0.43 9.83
N ALA A 109 -8.58 -1.33 9.02
CA ALA A 109 -8.92 -2.68 9.48
C ALA A 109 -7.79 -3.66 9.16
N PHE A 110 -7.64 -4.69 9.98
CA PHE A 110 -6.75 -5.80 9.65
C PHE A 110 -7.35 -6.65 8.53
N GLY A 111 -6.52 -6.97 7.54
CA GLY A 111 -6.89 -7.84 6.44
C GLY A 111 -6.37 -9.26 6.62
N THR A 112 -7.22 -10.25 6.36
CA THR A 112 -6.84 -11.65 6.20
C THR A 112 -6.81 -12.02 4.72
N TYR A 113 -5.94 -12.94 4.33
CA TYR A 113 -5.89 -13.44 2.96
C TYR A 113 -6.58 -14.80 2.89
N GLN A 114 -7.42 -15.02 1.89
CA GLN A 114 -7.87 -16.37 1.59
C GLN A 114 -6.66 -17.21 1.16
N PRO A 115 -6.37 -18.36 1.81
CA PRO A 115 -5.31 -19.23 1.37
C PRO A 115 -5.63 -19.78 -0.02
N LYS A 116 -4.69 -19.67 -0.96
CA LYS A 116 -4.77 -20.29 -2.28
C LYS A 116 -4.82 -21.80 -2.12
N GLY A 117 -5.98 -22.43 -2.34
CA GLY A 117 -6.18 -23.88 -2.23
C GLY A 117 -5.90 -24.37 -0.81
N ALA A 118 -6.92 -24.79 -0.10
CA ALA A 118 -6.76 -25.48 1.16
C ALA A 118 -6.16 -26.90 0.94
N GLU A 119 -4.91 -26.98 0.51
CA GLU A 119 -4.07 -28.10 0.89
C GLU A 119 -3.65 -27.84 2.32
N GLU A 120 -4.19 -28.63 3.24
CA GLU A 120 -3.76 -28.70 4.63
C GLU A 120 -2.23 -28.81 4.65
N ILE A 121 -1.56 -27.73 5.03
CA ILE A 121 -0.12 -27.79 5.32
C ILE A 121 0.02 -28.71 6.49
N ASN A 122 0.38 -29.94 6.21
CA ASN A 122 0.67 -30.98 7.18
C ASN A 122 1.89 -30.53 8.00
N THR A 123 1.64 -29.88 9.14
CA THR A 123 2.67 -29.27 10.01
C THR A 123 3.53 -30.29 10.77
N SER A 124 3.41 -31.59 10.45
CA SER A 124 4.15 -32.68 11.11
C SER A 124 5.46 -33.08 10.44
N ALA A 125 5.85 -32.47 9.33
CA ALA A 125 7.16 -32.73 8.73
C ALA A 125 8.21 -31.82 9.40
N LEU A 126 9.11 -32.39 10.21
CA LEU A 126 10.36 -31.75 10.63
C LEU A 126 11.06 -31.14 9.39
N PRO A 127 11.46 -29.86 9.46
CA PRO A 127 12.07 -29.21 8.30
C PRO A 127 13.33 -29.95 7.91
N ALA A 128 13.32 -30.55 6.71
CA ALA A 128 14.54 -31.06 6.08
C ALA A 128 15.60 -29.95 6.09
N ALA A 129 16.86 -30.30 6.36
CA ALA A 129 17.95 -29.33 6.46
C ALA A 129 17.96 -28.42 5.24
N LEU A 130 17.68 -27.14 5.43
CA LEU A 130 17.64 -26.14 4.37
C LEU A 130 18.96 -26.15 3.57
N PRO A 131 18.91 -26.14 2.25
CA PRO A 131 20.11 -26.03 1.41
C PRO A 131 20.99 -24.85 1.86
N ILE A 132 22.31 -24.98 1.78
CA ILE A 132 23.28 -23.96 2.20
C ILE A 132 22.93 -22.57 1.62
N ARG A 133 22.47 -22.53 0.35
CA ARG A 133 21.99 -21.31 -0.31
C ARG A 133 20.80 -20.67 0.43
N GLN A 134 19.85 -21.48 0.91
CA GLN A 134 18.67 -20.99 1.64
C GLN A 134 19.05 -20.48 3.03
N LYS A 135 20.01 -21.15 3.70
CA LYS A 135 20.56 -20.67 4.98
C LYS A 135 21.29 -19.34 4.81
N LEU A 136 22.06 -19.20 3.73
CA LEU A 136 22.74 -17.96 3.38
C LEU A 136 21.73 -16.83 3.06
N LEU A 137 20.69 -17.13 2.27
CA LEU A 137 19.60 -16.19 1.95
C LEU A 137 18.81 -15.77 3.20
N ASN A 138 18.54 -16.71 4.12
CA ASN A 138 17.89 -16.39 5.38
C ASN A 138 18.79 -15.53 6.28
N LYS A 139 20.08 -15.82 6.35
CA LYS A 139 21.06 -14.99 7.06
C LYS A 139 21.18 -13.59 6.43
N MET A 140 21.10 -13.49 5.10
CA MET A 140 21.04 -12.22 4.38
C MET A 140 19.71 -11.49 4.59
N LYS A 141 18.58 -12.19 4.76
CA LYS A 141 17.29 -11.58 5.15
C LYS A 141 17.36 -10.98 6.56
N HIS A 142 18.03 -11.63 7.51
CA HIS A 142 18.30 -11.06 8.84
C HIS A 142 19.26 -9.86 8.77
N LEU A 143 20.32 -9.94 7.97
CA LEU A 143 21.19 -8.81 7.68
C LEU A 143 20.43 -7.69 6.97
N ARG A 144 19.45 -8.01 6.11
CA ARG A 144 18.57 -7.01 5.47
C ARG A 144 17.85 -6.13 6.50
N GLY A 145 17.34 -6.68 7.58
CA GLY A 145 16.75 -5.92 8.68
C GLY A 145 17.75 -4.95 9.32
N ALA A 146 18.98 -5.41 9.58
CA ALA A 146 20.07 -4.57 10.07
C ALA A 146 20.50 -3.51 9.03
N PHE A 147 20.49 -3.86 7.74
CA PHE A 147 20.96 -3.01 6.65
C PHE A 147 19.88 -2.06 6.07
N THR A 148 18.58 -2.31 6.26
CA THR A 148 17.51 -1.44 5.76
C THR A 148 17.22 -0.23 6.64
N GLY A 149 18.09 0.11 7.57
CA GLY A 149 17.94 1.26 8.46
C GLY A 149 17.25 0.93 9.78
N GLN A 150 16.90 -0.33 10.03
CA GLN A 150 16.38 -0.75 11.35
C GLN A 150 17.43 -0.52 12.46
N ALA A 151 18.73 -0.61 12.15
CA ALA A 151 19.82 -0.34 13.10
C ALA A 151 19.94 1.13 13.51
N PHE A 152 19.41 2.08 12.71
CA PHE A 152 19.46 3.51 13.01
C PHE A 152 18.23 4.00 13.78
N TYR A 153 17.24 3.14 14.00
CA TYR A 153 16.12 3.42 14.86
C TYR A 153 16.43 2.91 16.28
N SER A 154 16.73 3.83 17.16
CA SER A 154 16.73 3.54 18.59
C SER A 154 15.33 3.13 19.03
N HIS A 155 15.20 2.28 20.06
CA HIS A 155 13.96 1.84 20.71
C HIS A 155 13.05 2.98 21.22
N ARG A 156 13.30 4.23 20.86
CA ARG A 156 12.59 5.43 21.30
C ARG A 156 11.31 5.75 20.52
N ASN A 157 10.94 4.96 19.51
CA ASN A 157 9.67 5.16 18.78
C ASN A 157 8.58 4.15 19.20
N ALA A 158 8.53 3.81 20.48
CA ALA A 158 7.44 3.04 21.09
C ALA A 158 6.06 3.74 21.04
N ASP A 159 5.98 4.91 20.39
CA ASP A 159 4.74 5.69 20.23
C ASP A 159 3.94 5.30 18.99
N PHE A 160 4.48 4.44 18.13
CA PHE A 160 3.85 4.03 16.87
C PHE A 160 3.91 2.51 16.68
N PHE A 161 2.87 1.96 16.04
CA PHE A 161 2.85 0.58 15.55
C PHE A 161 3.65 0.44 14.25
N ASP A 162 3.33 1.23 13.22
CA ASP A 162 4.05 1.27 11.94
C ASP A 162 4.63 2.65 11.65
N VAL A 163 5.92 2.71 11.36
CA VAL A 163 6.63 3.97 11.09
C VAL A 163 7.33 3.97 9.75
N ILE A 164 7.36 5.14 9.11
CA ILE A 164 8.23 5.39 7.95
C ILE A 164 9.64 5.74 8.45
N THR A 165 10.62 5.00 7.98
CA THR A 165 12.03 5.16 8.38
C THR A 165 12.73 6.27 7.59
N ARG A 166 13.88 6.74 8.09
CA ARG A 166 14.76 7.69 7.37
C ARG A 166 15.26 7.17 6.02
N THR A 167 15.12 5.87 5.76
CA THR A 167 15.51 5.22 4.51
C THR A 167 14.34 5.04 3.53
N ALA A 168 13.20 5.69 3.77
CA ALA A 168 11.95 5.46 3.05
C ALA A 168 11.50 3.99 3.02
N GLY A 169 11.85 3.23 4.04
CA GLY A 169 11.26 1.93 4.35
C GLY A 169 10.23 2.08 5.47
N HIS A 170 9.60 1.00 5.87
CA HIS A 170 8.74 0.97 7.04
C HIS A 170 9.26 -0.01 8.09
N ARG A 171 8.82 0.15 9.32
CA ARG A 171 9.07 -0.77 10.43
C ARG A 171 7.84 -0.90 11.30
N THR A 172 7.47 -2.15 11.59
CA THR A 172 6.37 -2.52 12.48
C THR A 172 6.91 -2.87 13.85
N TYR A 173 6.27 -2.37 14.91
CA TYR A 173 6.55 -2.68 16.31
C TYR A 173 5.35 -3.44 16.90
N LEU A 174 5.40 -4.77 16.88
CA LEU A 174 4.29 -5.63 17.30
C LEU A 174 3.82 -5.38 18.75
N GLU A 175 4.72 -4.94 19.61
CA GLU A 175 4.43 -4.54 20.96
C GLU A 175 3.62 -3.24 21.10
N CYS A 176 3.44 -2.53 20.00
CA CYS A 176 2.76 -1.23 19.90
C CYS A 176 1.51 -1.27 19.02
N GLU A 177 0.83 -2.41 18.90
CA GLU A 177 -0.28 -2.64 17.96
C GLU A 177 -1.46 -1.66 18.17
N ASP A 178 -1.67 -1.19 19.41
CA ASP A 178 -2.69 -0.19 19.74
C ASP A 178 -2.29 1.26 19.45
N LYS A 179 -1.06 1.48 18.98
CA LYS A 179 -0.52 2.82 18.76
C LYS A 179 -0.84 3.32 17.34
N PRO A 180 -0.72 4.64 17.11
CA PRO A 180 -0.86 5.23 15.78
C PRO A 180 0.11 4.64 14.76
N VAL A 181 -0.17 4.89 13.48
CA VAL A 181 0.69 4.48 12.36
C VAL A 181 1.04 5.66 11.45
N GLN A 182 2.15 5.56 10.76
CA GLN A 182 2.57 6.46 9.68
C GLN A 182 2.43 5.82 8.29
N THR A 183 2.05 4.56 8.24
CA THR A 183 1.83 3.79 7.01
C THR A 183 0.89 2.63 7.28
N GLY A 184 0.29 2.08 6.24
CA GLY A 184 -0.62 0.95 6.32
C GLY A 184 -0.93 0.40 4.93
N ALA A 185 -1.75 -0.64 4.85
CA ALA A 185 -2.20 -1.17 3.56
C ALA A 185 -3.34 -0.31 2.99
N PHE A 186 -3.27 0.00 1.69
CA PHE A 186 -4.29 0.83 1.01
C PHE A 186 -5.45 0.00 0.43
N ALA A 187 -5.61 -1.25 0.84
CA ALA A 187 -6.70 -2.10 0.36
C ALA A 187 -8.06 -1.65 0.90
N CYS A 188 -8.09 -1.20 2.17
CA CYS A 188 -9.30 -0.74 2.84
C CYS A 188 -8.97 0.30 3.90
N LEU A 189 -9.58 1.48 3.81
CA LEU A 189 -9.48 2.51 4.85
C LEU A 189 -10.80 3.25 5.01
N PHE A 190 -11.09 3.66 6.25
CA PHE A 190 -12.19 4.54 6.60
C PHE A 190 -11.62 5.87 7.10
N ILE A 191 -11.97 6.98 6.45
CA ILE A 191 -11.29 8.25 6.64
C ILE A 191 -12.28 9.42 6.58
N LYS A 192 -12.05 10.47 7.37
CA LYS A 192 -12.74 11.75 7.21
C LYS A 192 -12.43 12.33 5.82
N ALA A 193 -13.44 12.80 5.10
CA ALA A 193 -13.27 13.35 3.75
C ALA A 193 -12.31 14.56 3.74
N GLU A 194 -12.38 15.43 4.75
CA GLU A 194 -11.45 16.55 4.91
C GLU A 194 -10.00 16.07 5.02
N ALA A 195 -9.73 15.05 5.85
CA ALA A 195 -8.41 14.48 6.03
C ALA A 195 -7.90 13.80 4.74
N ALA A 196 -8.76 13.07 4.02
CA ALA A 196 -8.41 12.46 2.74
C ALA A 196 -8.04 13.51 1.68
N ASN A 197 -8.83 14.59 1.58
CA ASN A 197 -8.58 15.66 0.62
C ASN A 197 -7.34 16.50 0.98
N SER A 198 -7.00 16.66 2.27
CA SER A 198 -5.79 17.38 2.69
C SER A 198 -4.49 16.72 2.24
N VAL A 199 -4.55 15.44 1.85
CA VAL A 199 -3.38 14.71 1.32
C VAL A 199 -2.96 15.21 -0.06
N HIS A 200 -3.88 15.81 -0.84
CA HIS A 200 -3.65 16.19 -2.24
C HIS A 200 -3.00 15.05 -3.04
N PHE A 201 -3.67 13.88 -3.03
CA PHE A 201 -3.09 12.66 -3.58
C PHE A 201 -2.93 12.72 -5.11
N GLU A 202 -3.67 13.58 -5.79
CA GLU A 202 -3.54 13.89 -7.22
C GLU A 202 -2.16 14.41 -7.62
N GLU A 203 -1.41 15.01 -6.68
CA GLU A 203 -0.05 15.49 -6.91
C GLU A 203 1.00 14.37 -6.96
N GLU A 204 0.63 13.16 -6.53
CA GLU A 204 1.54 12.02 -6.40
C GLU A 204 1.52 11.09 -7.62
N ARG A 205 1.03 11.58 -8.77
CA ARG A 205 0.99 10.82 -10.04
C ARG A 205 2.36 10.33 -10.52
N TRP A 206 3.44 10.96 -10.08
CA TRP A 206 4.79 10.46 -10.33
C TRP A 206 5.00 8.99 -9.89
N LEU A 207 4.20 8.48 -8.95
CA LEU A 207 4.23 7.08 -8.53
C LEU A 207 3.93 6.10 -9.67
N GLU A 208 3.13 6.52 -10.64
CA GLU A 208 2.65 5.71 -11.77
C GLU A 208 3.26 6.11 -13.13
N GLU A 209 4.08 7.16 -13.19
CA GLU A 209 4.64 7.76 -14.43
C GLU A 209 6.01 7.19 -14.85
N GLY A 210 6.42 6.04 -14.35
CA GLY A 210 7.71 5.45 -14.71
C GLY A 210 7.69 4.69 -16.05
N LYS A 211 8.84 4.58 -16.71
CA LYS A 211 9.00 3.90 -18.02
C LYS A 211 8.54 2.45 -18.04
N LEU A 212 8.67 1.74 -16.92
CA LEU A 212 8.20 0.36 -16.76
C LEU A 212 7.07 0.26 -15.73
N SER A 213 6.56 1.37 -15.22
CA SER A 213 5.55 1.36 -14.17
C SER A 213 4.22 0.93 -14.73
N SER A 214 3.68 -0.16 -14.19
CA SER A 214 2.30 -0.59 -14.39
C SER A 214 1.49 -0.54 -13.10
N TYR A 215 2.16 -0.31 -11.96
CA TYR A 215 1.53 -0.12 -10.65
C TYR A 215 2.34 0.89 -9.83
N ALA A 216 1.66 1.55 -8.90
CA ALA A 216 2.24 2.63 -8.09
C ALA A 216 2.80 2.10 -6.76
N ALA A 217 3.87 1.30 -6.78
CA ALA A 217 4.51 0.89 -5.53
C ALA A 217 4.82 2.11 -4.66
N TYR A 218 4.57 2.02 -3.35
CA TYR A 218 4.65 3.11 -2.36
C TYR A 218 3.47 4.09 -2.34
N ASP A 219 2.40 3.85 -3.08
CA ASP A 219 1.20 4.68 -3.04
C ASP A 219 0.60 4.77 -1.63
N ASP A 220 0.53 3.62 -0.95
CA ASP A 220 0.14 3.50 0.45
C ASP A 220 1.05 4.29 1.39
N ALA A 221 2.35 4.08 1.32
CA ALA A 221 3.32 4.76 2.16
C ALA A 221 3.29 6.29 1.96
N VAL A 222 3.14 6.76 0.72
CA VAL A 222 3.05 8.19 0.40
C VAL A 222 1.76 8.79 0.95
N PHE A 223 0.61 8.15 0.72
CA PHE A 223 -0.68 8.64 1.19
C PHE A 223 -0.72 8.79 2.71
N TYR A 224 -0.42 7.72 3.44
CA TYR A 224 -0.48 7.75 4.91
C TYR A 224 0.58 8.64 5.53
N TYR A 225 1.79 8.69 4.96
CA TYR A 225 2.83 9.56 5.47
C TYR A 225 2.50 11.05 5.26
N LYS A 226 1.92 11.43 4.11
CA LYS A 226 1.41 12.79 3.90
C LYS A 226 0.28 13.11 4.87
N LEU A 227 -0.68 12.20 5.05
CA LEU A 227 -1.75 12.37 6.04
C LEU A 227 -1.19 12.61 7.45
N TYR A 228 -0.21 11.79 7.86
CA TYR A 228 0.50 11.98 9.14
C TYR A 228 1.21 13.35 9.22
N LEU A 229 1.88 13.79 8.16
CA LEU A 229 2.56 15.08 8.13
C LEU A 229 1.60 16.27 8.25
N HIS A 230 0.37 16.11 7.79
CA HIS A 230 -0.71 17.10 7.95
C HIS A 230 -1.42 17.00 9.31
N GLY A 231 -0.89 16.19 10.23
CA GLY A 231 -1.44 16.05 11.59
C GLY A 231 -2.55 15.02 11.73
N GLY A 232 -2.85 14.25 10.65
CA GLY A 232 -3.86 13.20 10.68
C GLY A 232 -3.48 12.06 11.62
N ARG A 233 -4.45 11.63 12.43
CA ARG A 233 -4.32 10.51 13.36
C ARG A 233 -4.82 9.24 12.72
N ILE A 234 -3.92 8.26 12.58
CA ILE A 234 -4.16 7.02 11.86
C ILE A 234 -3.88 5.84 12.80
N ALA A 235 -4.80 4.90 12.92
CA ALA A 235 -4.55 3.67 13.68
C ALA A 235 -5.33 2.48 13.10
N TYR A 236 -4.89 1.28 13.46
CA TYR A 236 -5.66 0.06 13.22
C TYR A 236 -6.74 -0.14 14.29
N THR A 237 -7.79 -0.87 13.89
CA THR A 237 -8.80 -1.36 14.83
C THR A 237 -8.89 -2.89 14.75
N HIS A 238 -9.17 -3.50 15.90
CA HIS A 238 -9.49 -4.93 16.02
C HIS A 238 -11.01 -5.19 16.08
N ASN A 239 -11.84 -4.13 16.06
CA ASN A 239 -13.29 -4.26 16.16
C ASN A 239 -13.90 -4.97 14.95
N THR A 240 -13.20 -4.93 13.82
CA THR A 240 -13.60 -5.59 12.58
C THR A 240 -12.39 -5.91 11.72
N ALA A 241 -12.59 -6.79 10.74
CA ALA A 241 -11.57 -7.19 9.78
C ALA A 241 -12.20 -7.45 8.42
N PHE A 242 -11.39 -7.45 7.37
CA PHE A 242 -11.79 -7.84 6.02
C PHE A 242 -10.99 -9.03 5.52
N THR A 243 -11.53 -9.75 4.53
CA THR A 243 -10.81 -10.79 3.80
C THR A 243 -10.44 -10.26 2.41
N HIS A 244 -9.16 -10.31 2.08
CA HIS A 244 -8.68 -10.03 0.73
C HIS A 244 -8.85 -11.29 -0.11
N LEU A 245 -9.66 -11.21 -1.16
CA LEU A 245 -10.03 -12.35 -2.00
C LEU A 245 -8.93 -12.74 -3.03
N ASP A 246 -7.73 -12.18 -2.85
CA ASP A 246 -6.52 -12.40 -3.64
C ASP A 246 -6.80 -12.34 -5.15
N ALA A 247 -7.19 -11.18 -5.60
CA ALA A 247 -7.18 -10.90 -7.01
C ALA A 247 -5.72 -10.85 -7.48
N ALA A 248 -5.28 -11.90 -8.15
CA ALA A 248 -3.97 -11.92 -8.82
C ALA A 248 -3.82 -10.78 -9.84
N ALA A 249 -4.86 -9.99 -10.07
CA ALA A 249 -4.97 -8.97 -11.10
C ALA A 249 -4.02 -7.77 -10.90
N GLY A 250 -3.53 -7.49 -9.69
CA GLY A 250 -2.70 -6.32 -9.42
C GLY A 250 -1.21 -6.61 -9.20
N ARG A 251 -0.84 -7.82 -8.84
CA ARG A 251 0.56 -8.19 -8.62
C ARG A 251 1.02 -9.13 -9.72
N PRO A 252 2.04 -8.73 -10.49
CA PRO A 252 2.69 -9.63 -11.39
C PRO A 252 3.13 -10.88 -10.60
N ALA A 253 2.75 -12.09 -11.06
CA ALA A 253 3.17 -13.34 -10.43
C ALA A 253 4.70 -13.31 -10.23
N ASP A 254 5.17 -13.61 -9.01
CA ASP A 254 6.59 -13.51 -8.64
C ASP A 254 7.52 -14.35 -9.54
N ASP A 255 6.99 -15.33 -10.25
CA ASP A 255 7.69 -16.25 -11.13
C ASP A 255 7.84 -15.72 -12.57
N ASN A 256 7.16 -14.63 -12.94
CA ASN A 256 7.27 -14.04 -14.26
C ASN A 256 8.41 -13.00 -14.29
N LEU A 257 9.40 -13.20 -15.17
CA LEU A 257 10.54 -12.29 -15.34
C LEU A 257 10.09 -10.86 -15.66
N SER A 258 9.02 -10.68 -16.43
CA SER A 258 8.48 -9.37 -16.77
C SER A 258 7.95 -8.64 -15.52
N ALA A 259 7.21 -9.33 -14.71
CA ALA A 259 6.67 -8.87 -13.46
C ALA A 259 7.76 -8.47 -12.45
N LYS A 260 8.78 -9.31 -12.35
CA LYS A 260 9.94 -9.06 -11.50
C LYS A 260 10.71 -7.80 -11.93
N LYS A 261 10.87 -7.58 -13.25
CA LYS A 261 11.48 -6.35 -13.79
C LYS A 261 10.71 -5.11 -13.39
N ILE A 262 9.38 -5.12 -13.62
CA ILE A 262 8.49 -4.01 -13.27
C ILE A 262 8.60 -3.71 -11.78
N ARG A 263 8.51 -4.73 -10.93
CA ARG A 263 8.59 -4.57 -9.47
C ARG A 263 9.94 -3.97 -9.02
N LEU A 264 11.05 -4.49 -9.49
CA LEU A 264 12.37 -3.98 -9.09
C LEU A 264 12.60 -2.55 -9.58
N TYR A 265 12.20 -2.25 -10.81
CA TYR A 265 12.25 -0.90 -11.35
C TYR A 265 11.41 0.07 -10.52
N THR A 266 10.13 -0.26 -10.30
CA THR A 266 9.18 0.63 -9.64
C THR A 266 9.57 0.89 -8.19
N ILE A 267 9.96 -0.16 -7.45
CA ILE A 267 10.41 0.01 -6.06
C ILE A 267 11.67 0.89 -5.98
N ALA A 268 12.66 0.65 -6.84
CA ALA A 268 13.89 1.44 -6.84
C ALA A 268 13.61 2.91 -7.16
N ARG A 269 12.78 3.17 -8.17
CA ARG A 269 12.39 4.51 -8.59
C ARG A 269 11.55 5.21 -7.52
N ASN A 270 10.42 4.64 -7.16
CA ASN A 270 9.44 5.30 -6.31
C ASN A 270 9.95 5.48 -4.87
N ARG A 271 10.68 4.51 -4.32
CA ARG A 271 11.32 4.66 -3.01
C ARG A 271 12.31 5.81 -2.98
N THR A 272 13.12 5.96 -4.05
CA THR A 272 14.12 7.04 -4.15
C THR A 272 13.45 8.41 -4.24
N ILE A 273 12.39 8.53 -5.05
CA ILE A 273 11.63 9.77 -5.20
C ILE A 273 10.88 10.09 -3.89
N PHE A 274 10.24 9.10 -3.26
CA PHE A 274 9.57 9.25 -1.96
C PHE A 274 10.54 9.76 -0.89
N TRP A 275 11.74 9.17 -0.81
CA TRP A 275 12.77 9.64 0.10
C TRP A 275 13.14 11.12 -0.14
N TYR A 276 13.34 11.48 -1.39
CA TYR A 276 13.70 12.86 -1.77
C TYR A 276 12.57 13.87 -1.51
N ARG A 277 11.34 13.55 -1.92
CA ARG A 277 10.19 14.48 -1.85
C ARG A 277 9.61 14.62 -0.44
N HIS A 278 9.53 13.55 0.32
CA HIS A 278 8.76 13.53 1.55
C HIS A 278 9.60 13.25 2.80
N ILE A 279 10.64 12.42 2.72
CA ILE A 279 11.43 12.10 3.92
C ILE A 279 12.48 13.17 4.18
N LEU A 280 13.26 13.51 3.18
CA LEU A 280 14.37 14.45 3.33
C LEU A 280 13.95 15.86 3.72
N PRO A 281 12.92 16.49 3.13
CA PRO A 281 12.47 17.82 3.53
C PRO A 281 11.92 17.87 4.97
N ASN A 282 11.26 16.79 5.41
CA ASN A 282 10.66 16.73 6.75
C ASN A 282 11.63 16.23 7.84
N ARG A 283 12.83 15.79 7.46
CA ARG A 283 13.90 15.32 8.35
C ARG A 283 15.26 15.71 7.76
N PRO A 284 15.61 17.01 7.72
CA PRO A 284 16.76 17.52 6.96
C PRO A 284 18.12 17.24 7.60
N GLU A 285 18.20 16.47 8.69
CA GLU A 285 19.44 16.21 9.39
C GLU A 285 20.40 15.38 8.52
N ILE A 286 21.71 15.57 8.73
CA ILE A 286 22.79 14.79 8.08
C ILE A 286 22.55 13.28 8.25
N ALA A 287 22.06 12.86 9.42
CA ALA A 287 21.72 11.46 9.68
C ALA A 287 20.69 10.89 8.69
N THR A 288 19.73 11.70 8.21
CA THR A 288 18.74 11.28 7.21
C THR A 288 19.39 11.12 5.84
N TRP A 289 20.33 11.99 5.46
CA TRP A 289 21.12 11.85 4.24
C TRP A 289 21.92 10.55 4.25
N ILE A 290 22.69 10.31 5.32
CA ILE A 290 23.51 9.11 5.48
C ILE A 290 22.63 7.85 5.47
N ALA A 291 21.56 7.84 6.26
CA ALA A 291 20.63 6.71 6.35
C ALA A 291 19.95 6.43 5.00
N GLY A 292 19.49 7.47 4.29
CA GLY A 292 18.85 7.34 2.99
C GLY A 292 19.77 6.75 1.94
N LEU A 293 20.94 7.32 1.75
CA LEU A 293 21.94 6.81 0.80
C LEU A 293 22.35 5.37 1.13
N TYR A 294 22.58 5.07 2.41
CA TYR A 294 22.88 3.74 2.88
C TYR A 294 21.72 2.76 2.60
N GLY A 295 20.47 3.13 2.94
CA GLY A 295 19.31 2.27 2.75
C GLY A 295 19.00 2.00 1.27
N LEU A 296 19.13 3.00 0.40
CA LEU A 296 18.97 2.87 -1.04
C LEU A 296 20.09 2.00 -1.64
N GLY A 297 21.35 2.25 -1.24
CA GLY A 297 22.51 1.47 -1.68
C GLY A 297 22.43 0.01 -1.26
N ASN A 298 22.01 -0.27 -0.03
CA ASN A 298 21.82 -1.65 0.45
C ASN A 298 20.68 -2.38 -0.26
N TYR A 299 19.58 -1.69 -0.53
CA TYR A 299 18.51 -2.30 -1.33
C TYR A 299 19.00 -2.67 -2.73
N ALA A 300 19.78 -1.78 -3.38
CA ALA A 300 20.40 -2.06 -4.66
C ALA A 300 21.33 -3.27 -4.60
N LEU A 301 22.28 -3.27 -3.66
CA LEU A 301 23.25 -4.35 -3.48
C LEU A 301 22.58 -5.70 -3.19
N TYR A 302 21.64 -5.73 -2.24
CA TYR A 302 20.88 -6.93 -1.94
C TYR A 302 20.11 -7.45 -3.17
N SER A 303 19.43 -6.56 -3.89
CA SER A 303 18.66 -6.91 -5.08
C SER A 303 19.54 -7.44 -6.21
N ILE A 304 20.75 -6.89 -6.37
CA ILE A 304 21.74 -7.41 -7.32
C ILE A 304 22.18 -8.81 -6.91
N ILE A 305 22.59 -9.01 -5.66
CA ILE A 305 23.13 -10.29 -5.18
C ILE A 305 22.12 -11.44 -5.35
N ILE A 306 20.86 -11.22 -4.99
CA ILE A 306 19.83 -12.27 -5.12
C ILE A 306 19.46 -12.57 -6.59
N ASN A 307 19.83 -11.69 -7.51
CA ASN A 307 19.56 -11.79 -8.94
C ASN A 307 20.79 -12.06 -9.81
N LEU A 308 21.92 -12.47 -9.23
CA LEU A 308 23.16 -12.74 -9.97
C LEU A 308 23.10 -13.91 -10.96
N ALA A 309 22.03 -14.73 -10.94
CA ALA A 309 21.86 -15.79 -11.95
C ALA A 309 21.73 -15.19 -13.36
N PRO A 310 22.35 -15.76 -14.40
CA PRO A 310 22.36 -15.19 -15.75
C PRO A 310 20.97 -14.85 -16.30
N ASN A 311 19.98 -15.68 -16.03
CA ASN A 311 18.60 -15.46 -16.47
C ASN A 311 17.91 -14.24 -15.81
N ASN A 312 18.51 -13.67 -14.77
CA ASN A 312 17.97 -12.52 -14.02
C ASN A 312 18.66 -11.18 -14.37
N TRP A 313 19.63 -11.14 -15.26
CA TRP A 313 20.28 -9.93 -15.70
C TRP A 313 19.32 -8.81 -16.13
N PRO A 314 18.22 -9.13 -16.88
CA PRO A 314 17.24 -8.11 -17.21
C PRO A 314 16.54 -7.47 -15.99
N SER A 315 16.45 -8.18 -14.88
CA SER A 315 15.89 -7.64 -13.62
C SER A 315 16.88 -6.69 -12.92
N ILE A 316 18.17 -6.98 -12.97
CA ILE A 316 19.22 -6.08 -12.46
C ILE A 316 19.25 -4.80 -13.30
N HIS A 317 19.18 -4.92 -14.63
CA HIS A 317 19.09 -3.75 -15.51
C HIS A 317 17.87 -2.90 -15.19
N ALA A 318 16.70 -3.50 -14.99
CA ALA A 318 15.47 -2.80 -14.62
C ALA A 318 15.61 -2.07 -13.26
N LEU A 319 16.24 -2.69 -12.27
CA LEU A 319 16.56 -2.06 -10.98
C LEU A 319 17.41 -0.79 -11.16
N LEU A 320 18.50 -0.89 -11.91
CA LEU A 320 19.42 0.24 -12.16
C LEU A 320 18.74 1.34 -12.96
N MET A 321 17.90 0.97 -13.95
CA MET A 321 17.09 1.92 -14.70
C MET A 321 16.10 2.65 -13.80
N GLY A 322 15.52 2.00 -12.80
CA GLY A 322 14.66 2.64 -11.80
C GLY A 322 15.38 3.73 -10.99
N TYR A 323 16.59 3.46 -10.53
CA TYR A 323 17.41 4.47 -9.86
C TYR A 323 17.78 5.63 -10.77
N TRP A 324 18.16 5.34 -12.02
CA TRP A 324 18.49 6.37 -12.99
C TRP A 324 17.30 7.29 -13.30
N ASP A 325 16.14 6.69 -13.45
CA ASP A 325 14.89 7.41 -13.71
C ASP A 325 14.50 8.31 -12.51
N ALA A 326 14.69 7.82 -11.29
CA ALA A 326 14.50 8.61 -10.08
C ALA A 326 15.45 9.82 -10.02
N ILE A 327 16.73 9.62 -10.33
CA ILE A 327 17.73 10.70 -10.35
C ILE A 327 17.36 11.73 -11.42
N SER A 328 16.91 11.27 -12.60
CA SER A 328 16.46 12.14 -13.69
C SER A 328 15.23 12.95 -13.27
N TYR A 329 14.25 12.33 -12.63
CA TYR A 329 13.09 13.01 -12.07
C TYR A 329 13.50 14.10 -11.07
N ILE A 330 14.38 13.78 -10.11
CA ILE A 330 14.86 14.70 -9.07
C ILE A 330 15.59 15.91 -9.68
N LYS A 331 16.36 15.72 -10.75
CA LYS A 331 17.05 16.81 -11.44
C LYS A 331 16.10 17.75 -12.17
N ASN A 332 15.01 17.21 -12.72
CA ASN A 332 14.05 17.99 -13.52
C ASN A 332 13.00 18.70 -12.66
N THR A 333 12.88 18.36 -11.37
CA THR A 333 11.94 19.00 -10.40
C THR A 333 12.62 20.05 -9.52
N LYS A 334 13.90 20.31 -9.72
CA LYS A 334 14.63 21.46 -9.15
C LYS A 334 14.50 22.68 -10.04
#